data_0a8247ca8ca04da7b3099fcb6f2062e1
#
_entry.id   0a8247ca8ca04da7b3099fcb6f2062e1
#
_cell.length_a   1.000
_cell.length_b   1.000
_cell.length_c   1.000
_cell.angle_alpha   90.00
_cell.angle_beta   90.00
_cell.angle_gamma   90.00
#
_symmetry.space_group_name_H-M   'P 1'
#
loop_
_entity.id
_entity.type
_entity.pdbx_description
1 polymer ?
#
loop_
_entity_poly.entity_id
_entity_poly.type
_entity_poly.pdbx_seq_one_letter_code
_entity_poly.pdbx_strand_id
1 'polypeptide(L)'
;KTIESFQSLLNAMLQRENEESAKVFVEVNDYKKRKEEKLKNLANKMANNVIRFRKPIRLEPMSAYERLIIHTELAKRDDVETESQGEEPRRRVVIKRKYQYR
;
A
#
# COMPACT_ATOMS: atom_id res chain seq x y z
N LYS A 1 -0.67 19.66 -34.75
CA LYS A 1 0.16 18.62 -34.15
C LYS A 1 -0.64 17.68 -33.30
N THR A 2 -0.19 16.45 -33.23
CA THR A 2 -0.91 15.42 -32.50
C THR A 2 -1.06 15.72 -31.02
N ILE A 3 0.00 16.17 -30.38
CA ILE A 3 -0.03 16.46 -28.95
C ILE A 3 -0.98 17.61 -28.63
N GLU A 4 -0.89 18.67 -29.40
CA GLU A 4 -1.74 19.84 -29.21
C GLU A 4 -3.21 19.51 -29.46
N SER A 5 -3.49 18.73 -30.52
CA SER A 5 -4.85 18.30 -30.82
C SER A 5 -5.41 17.40 -29.73
N PHE A 6 -4.60 16.50 -29.22
CA PHE A 6 -5.01 15.61 -28.16
C PHE A 6 -5.31 16.40 -26.87
N GLN A 7 -4.47 17.35 -26.55
CA GLN A 7 -4.67 18.18 -25.36
C GLN A 7 -5.93 19.02 -25.46
N SER A 8 -6.21 19.59 -26.64
CA SER A 8 -7.44 20.35 -26.85
C SER A 8 -8.68 19.50 -26.70
N LEU A 9 -8.63 18.28 -27.23
CA LEU A 9 -9.75 17.35 -27.10
C LEU A 9 -9.94 16.95 -25.62
N LEU A 10 -8.87 16.66 -24.93
CA LEU A 10 -8.95 16.31 -23.52
C LEU A 10 -9.54 17.46 -22.70
N ASN A 11 -9.10 18.69 -22.97
CA ASN A 11 -9.61 19.84 -22.25
C ASN A 11 -11.10 20.04 -22.51
N ALA A 12 -11.55 19.83 -23.75
CA ALA A 12 -12.96 19.94 -24.08
C ALA A 12 -13.80 18.88 -23.36
N MET A 13 -13.27 17.67 -23.27
CA MET A 13 -13.94 16.59 -22.53
C MET A 13 -14.04 16.92 -21.05
N LEU A 14 -12.96 17.44 -20.49
CA LEU A 14 -12.93 17.81 -19.07
C LEU A 14 -13.91 18.93 -18.77
N GLN A 15 -14.02 19.89 -19.67
CA GLN A 15 -14.98 20.99 -19.48
C GLN A 15 -16.41 20.49 -19.46
N ARG A 16 -16.74 19.55 -20.33
CA ARG A 16 -18.08 19.00 -20.38
C ARG A 16 -18.43 18.11 -19.20
N GLU A 17 -17.47 17.35 -18.73
CA GLU A 17 -17.68 16.36 -17.67
C GLU A 17 -16.98 16.76 -16.38
N ASN A 18 -16.73 18.04 -16.21
CA ASN A 18 -15.91 18.52 -15.12
C ASN A 18 -16.34 18.01 -13.75
N GLU A 19 -17.63 18.12 -13.45
CA GLU A 19 -18.13 17.70 -12.15
C GLU A 19 -18.03 16.19 -11.93
N GLU A 20 -18.40 15.42 -12.95
CA GLU A 20 -18.32 13.98 -12.87
C GLU A 20 -16.87 13.49 -12.79
N SER A 21 -16.00 14.09 -13.60
CA SER A 21 -14.59 13.73 -13.60
C SER A 21 -13.94 14.03 -12.27
N ALA A 22 -14.24 15.18 -11.69
CA ALA A 22 -13.72 15.55 -10.38
C ALA A 22 -14.21 14.60 -9.30
N LYS A 23 -15.48 14.22 -9.36
CA LYS A 23 -16.06 13.31 -8.39
C LYS A 23 -15.40 11.91 -8.46
N VAL A 24 -15.23 11.39 -9.66
CA VAL A 24 -14.58 10.09 -9.86
C VAL A 24 -13.13 10.14 -9.36
N PHE A 25 -12.43 11.23 -9.66
CA PHE A 25 -11.06 11.39 -9.21
C PHE A 25 -10.95 11.36 -7.69
N VAL A 26 -11.83 12.05 -7.00
CA VAL A 26 -11.87 12.08 -5.54
C VAL A 26 -12.20 10.70 -4.98
N GLU A 27 -13.17 10.01 -5.58
CA GLU A 27 -13.56 8.67 -5.14
C GLU A 27 -12.41 7.67 -5.27
N VAL A 28 -11.65 7.72 -6.38
CA VAL A 28 -10.52 6.84 -6.58
C VAL A 28 -9.41 7.12 -5.56
N ASN A 29 -9.13 8.39 -5.30
CA ASN A 29 -8.12 8.76 -4.32
C ASN A 29 -8.53 8.34 -2.91
N ASP A 30 -9.79 8.51 -2.55
CA ASP A 30 -10.30 8.08 -1.26
C ASP A 30 -10.20 6.58 -1.11
N TYR A 31 -10.48 5.84 -2.17
CA TYR A 31 -10.37 4.38 -2.15
C TYR A 31 -8.94 3.93 -1.89
N LYS A 32 -7.97 4.52 -2.59
CA LYS A 32 -6.57 4.20 -2.40
C LYS A 32 -6.12 4.52 -0.98
N LYS A 33 -6.51 5.67 -0.49
CA LYS A 33 -6.14 6.11 0.85
C LYS A 33 -6.68 5.16 1.91
N ARG A 34 -7.94 4.77 1.78
CA ARG A 34 -8.55 3.82 2.71
C ARG A 34 -7.88 2.47 2.67
N LYS A 35 -7.52 2.01 1.48
CA LYS A 35 -6.83 0.74 1.32
C LYS A 35 -5.46 0.78 1.99
N GLU A 36 -4.73 1.87 1.80
CA GLU A 36 -3.43 2.06 2.45
C GLU A 36 -3.56 2.07 3.97
N GLU A 37 -4.56 2.77 4.49
CA GLU A 37 -4.79 2.81 5.92
C GLU A 37 -5.13 1.45 6.49
N LYS A 38 -5.93 0.66 5.78
CA LYS A 38 -6.23 -0.71 6.19
C LYS A 38 -4.98 -1.56 6.25
N LEU A 39 -4.11 -1.45 5.25
CA LEU A 39 -2.86 -2.19 5.21
C LEU A 39 -1.93 -1.77 6.34
N LYS A 40 -1.86 -0.48 6.62
CA LYS A 40 -1.04 0.03 7.71
C LYS A 40 -1.55 -0.46 9.06
N ASN A 41 -2.86 -0.43 9.24
CA ASN A 41 -3.48 -0.93 10.48
C ASN A 41 -3.27 -2.41 10.65
N LEU A 42 -3.41 -3.18 9.57
CA LEU A 42 -3.15 -4.61 9.58
C LEU A 42 -1.69 -4.89 9.93
N ALA A 43 -0.77 -4.15 9.30
CA ALA A 43 0.65 -4.33 9.55
C ALA A 43 0.99 -4.10 11.01
N ASN A 44 0.48 -3.02 11.59
CA ASN A 44 0.75 -2.70 13.00
C ASN A 44 0.11 -3.72 13.94
N LYS A 45 -1.09 -4.17 13.62
CA LYS A 45 -1.77 -5.20 14.42
C LYS A 45 -0.97 -6.50 14.40
N MET A 46 -0.52 -6.91 13.23
CA MET A 46 0.27 -8.14 13.10
C MET A 46 1.64 -7.99 13.77
N ALA A 47 2.26 -6.81 13.66
CA ALA A 47 3.52 -6.54 14.33
C ALA A 47 3.35 -6.65 15.85
N ASN A 48 2.27 -6.11 16.40
CA ASN A 48 1.99 -6.24 17.82
C ASN A 48 1.83 -7.70 18.22
N ASN A 49 1.21 -8.52 17.36
CA ASN A 49 1.06 -9.94 17.62
C ASN A 49 2.39 -10.67 17.58
N VAL A 50 3.28 -10.29 16.66
CA VAL A 50 4.64 -10.86 16.60
C VAL A 50 5.37 -10.65 17.93
N ILE A 51 5.29 -9.43 18.46
CA ILE A 51 5.92 -9.10 19.73
C ILE A 51 5.24 -9.83 20.88
N ARG A 52 3.91 -9.84 20.89
CA ARG A 52 3.15 -10.46 21.97
C ARG A 52 3.36 -11.96 22.05
N PHE A 53 3.31 -12.64 20.91
CA PHE A 53 3.43 -14.10 20.86
C PHE A 53 4.84 -14.58 20.58
N ARG A 54 5.76 -13.67 20.28
CA ARG A 54 7.17 -13.98 19.98
C ARG A 54 7.35 -14.96 18.84
N LYS A 55 6.48 -14.87 17.85
CA LYS A 55 6.53 -15.73 16.67
C LYS A 55 6.43 -14.87 15.42
N PRO A 56 7.18 -15.22 14.37
CA PRO A 56 7.01 -14.51 13.10
C PRO A 56 5.63 -14.78 12.51
N ILE A 57 5.10 -13.81 11.80
CA ILE A 57 3.79 -13.94 11.15
C ILE A 57 4.00 -13.77 9.65
N ARG A 58 3.42 -14.68 8.89
CA ARG A 58 3.40 -14.61 7.44
C ARG A 58 2.05 -14.05 7.02
N LEU A 59 2.09 -12.98 6.26
CA LEU A 59 0.87 -12.39 5.73
C LEU A 59 0.46 -13.12 4.46
N GLU A 60 -0.77 -12.86 4.01
CA GLU A 60 -1.24 -13.44 2.76
C GLU A 60 -0.46 -12.86 1.59
N PRO A 61 -0.35 -13.61 0.47
CA PRO A 61 0.28 -13.07 -0.73
C PRO A 61 -0.40 -11.79 -1.18
N MET A 62 0.38 -10.83 -1.61
CA MET A 62 -0.14 -9.54 -2.02
C MET A 62 0.75 -8.92 -3.08
N SER A 63 0.26 -7.87 -3.72
CA SER A 63 0.98 -7.19 -4.78
C SER A 63 2.22 -6.49 -4.24
N ALA A 64 3.14 -6.15 -5.16
CA ALA A 64 4.35 -5.43 -4.77
C ALA A 64 4.02 -4.08 -4.12
N TYR A 65 2.99 -3.40 -4.61
CA TYR A 65 2.56 -2.13 -4.03
C TYR A 65 2.08 -2.30 -2.59
N GLU A 66 1.28 -3.32 -2.36
CA GLU A 66 0.77 -3.59 -1.02
C GLU A 66 1.89 -3.98 -0.05
N ARG A 67 2.83 -4.78 -0.52
CA ARG A 67 4.00 -5.14 0.29
C ARG A 67 4.84 -3.92 0.64
N LEU A 68 4.98 -3.00 -0.31
CA LEU A 68 5.73 -1.78 -0.07
C LEU A 68 5.10 -0.94 1.04
N ILE A 69 3.78 -0.84 1.04
CA ILE A 69 3.06 -0.10 2.09
C ILE A 69 3.37 -0.70 3.46
N ILE A 70 3.32 -2.01 3.58
CA ILE A 70 3.58 -2.69 4.84
C ILE A 70 5.03 -2.52 5.27
N HIS A 71 5.98 -2.70 4.37
CA HIS A 71 7.40 -2.50 4.67
C HIS A 71 7.66 -1.08 5.15
N THR A 72 7.10 -0.10 4.46
CA THR A 72 7.31 1.30 4.79
C THR A 72 6.73 1.64 6.16
N GLU A 73 5.55 1.13 6.45
CA GLU A 73 4.91 1.37 7.73
C GLU A 73 5.68 0.74 8.89
N LEU A 74 6.10 -0.50 8.73
CA LEU A 74 6.79 -1.20 9.80
C LEU A 74 8.26 -0.81 9.93
N ALA A 75 8.83 -0.18 8.91
CA ALA A 75 10.18 0.36 9.00
C ALA A 75 10.29 1.47 10.05
N LYS A 76 9.18 2.07 10.43
CA LYS A 76 9.14 3.08 11.48
C LYS A 76 9.27 2.48 12.88
N ARG A 77 9.14 1.18 13.00
CA ARG A 77 9.19 0.49 14.30
C ARG A 77 10.57 -0.10 14.52
N ASP A 78 11.01 -0.09 15.77
CA ASP A 78 12.31 -0.66 16.16
C ASP A 78 12.19 -2.09 16.66
N ASP A 79 10.98 -2.58 16.86
CA ASP A 79 10.75 -3.87 17.48
C ASP A 79 10.49 -5.01 16.51
N VAL A 80 10.23 -4.69 15.26
CA VAL A 80 9.97 -5.71 14.23
C VAL A 80 10.75 -5.38 12.96
N GLU A 81 10.97 -6.39 12.16
CA GLU A 81 11.52 -6.24 10.82
C GLU A 81 10.68 -7.04 9.85
N THR A 82 10.76 -6.68 8.58
CA THR A 82 9.95 -7.32 7.55
C THR A 82 10.84 -7.79 6.42
N GLU A 83 10.42 -8.87 5.78
CA GLU A 83 11.05 -9.33 4.55
C GLU A 83 9.99 -9.91 3.63
N SER A 84 10.25 -9.89 2.33
CA SER A 84 9.36 -10.51 1.35
C SER A 84 9.86 -11.91 1.06
N GLN A 85 8.98 -12.88 1.07
CA GLN A 85 9.31 -14.28 0.79
C GLN A 85 8.40 -14.83 -0.29
N GLY A 86 8.90 -15.82 -1.02
CA GLY A 86 8.14 -16.48 -2.06
C GLY A 86 8.36 -15.86 -3.42
N GLU A 87 7.75 -16.45 -4.43
CA GLU A 87 7.85 -15.97 -5.80
C GLU A 87 6.50 -15.41 -6.25
N GLU A 88 6.57 -14.43 -7.15
CA GLU A 88 5.35 -13.90 -7.74
C GLU A 88 4.56 -15.01 -8.42
N PRO A 89 3.23 -15.03 -8.37
CA PRO A 89 2.36 -14.06 -7.72
C PRO A 89 2.05 -14.37 -6.24
N ARG A 90 2.77 -15.30 -5.64
CA ARG A 90 2.53 -15.73 -4.26
C ARG A 90 3.50 -15.12 -3.25
N ARG A 91 4.15 -14.06 -3.63
CA ARG A 91 5.10 -13.41 -2.75
C ARG A 91 4.37 -12.68 -1.62
N ARG A 92 4.90 -12.80 -0.42
CA ARG A 92 4.27 -12.27 0.78
C ARG A 92 5.26 -11.60 1.70
N VAL A 93 4.74 -10.81 2.62
CA VAL A 93 5.56 -10.19 3.66
C VAL A 93 5.55 -11.10 4.89
N VAL A 94 6.72 -11.26 5.48
CA VAL A 94 6.86 -11.95 6.76
C VAL A 94 7.33 -10.92 7.78
N ILE A 95 6.63 -10.82 8.89
CA ILE A 95 6.95 -9.90 9.96
C ILE A 95 7.65 -10.69 11.06
N LYS A 96 8.84 -10.25 11.44
CA LYS A 96 9.62 -10.93 12.46
C LYS A 96 9.97 -9.95 13.57
N ARG A 97 10.21 -10.51 14.74
CA ARG A 97 10.73 -9.73 15.84
C ARG A 97 12.18 -9.34 15.54
N LYS A 98 12.48 -8.07 15.71
CA LYS A 98 13.84 -7.61 15.51
C LYS A 98 14.65 -7.89 16.77
N TYR A 99 15.77 -8.55 16.61
CA TYR A 99 16.65 -8.81 17.73
C TYR A 99 17.36 -7.52 18.14
N GLN A 100 17.35 -7.29 19.42
CA GLN A 100 18.11 -6.17 19.97
C GLN A 100 19.24 -6.78 20.82
N TYR A 101 20.42 -6.35 20.49
CA TYR A 101 21.57 -6.78 21.25
C TYR A 101 21.76 -5.89 22.45
N ARG A 102 22.31 -6.44 23.45
CA ARG A 102 22.57 -5.70 24.67
C ARG A 102 24.03 -5.41 24.84
#